data_fffd2ef68fe4f433ce49cba936b05ed6
#
_entry.id   fffd2ef68fe4f433ce49cba936b05ed6
#
_cell.length_a   1.000
_cell.length_b   1.000
_cell.length_c   1.000
_cell.angle_alpha   90.00
_cell.angle_beta   90.00
_cell.angle_gamma   90.00
#
_symmetry.space_group_name_H-M   'P 1'
#
loop_
_entity.id
_entity.type
_entity.pdbx_description
1 polymer ?
#
loop_
_entity_poly.entity_id
_entity_poly.type
_entity_poly.pdbx_seq_one_letter_code
_entity_poly.pdbx_strand_id
1 'polypeptide(L)'
;MHPFVQEKINIPEKYRDCIADAAQYREVNDILFITDLLITDYSSIIYEFSLLRRPMLFYAFDQIMYVSTRDFYEPYEDIVPGRIIKRFDQLMEALEKEEYNTDKIEWFIKKNFAYTDGKSTDRVIDLIVGDDKEIKKYSAASMQGALAAVSNNFGMNGEHVDK
;
A
#
# COMPACT_ATOMS: atom_id res chain seq x y z
N MET A 1 9.85 -13.38 -3.85
CA MET A 1 10.25 -13.80 -2.47
C MET A 1 11.01 -12.66 -1.83
N HIS A 2 10.81 -12.40 -0.53
CA HIS A 2 11.52 -11.30 0.15
C HIS A 2 13.05 -11.55 0.14
N PRO A 3 13.91 -10.54 -0.07
CA PRO A 3 15.37 -10.73 -0.16
C PRO A 3 16.01 -11.43 1.04
N PHE A 4 15.38 -11.40 2.21
CA PHE A 4 15.86 -12.11 3.41
C PHE A 4 15.49 -13.59 3.48
N VAL A 5 14.64 -14.09 2.58
CA VAL A 5 14.28 -15.51 2.51
C VAL A 5 15.28 -16.20 1.59
N GLN A 6 16.17 -17.01 2.17
CA GLN A 6 17.24 -17.71 1.43
C GLN A 6 16.79 -19.06 0.87
N GLU A 7 15.65 -19.59 1.29
CA GLU A 7 15.14 -20.86 0.81
C GLU A 7 14.57 -20.72 -0.62
N LYS A 8 15.06 -21.55 -1.53
CA LYS A 8 14.54 -21.61 -2.90
C LYS A 8 13.15 -22.30 -2.90
N ILE A 9 12.21 -21.70 -3.60
CA ILE A 9 10.94 -22.35 -3.86
C ILE A 9 11.17 -23.55 -4.76
N ASN A 10 10.76 -24.74 -4.29
CA ASN A 10 10.75 -25.94 -5.15
C ASN A 10 9.44 -25.99 -5.93
N ILE A 11 9.48 -25.58 -7.20
CA ILE A 11 8.33 -25.62 -8.10
C ILE A 11 8.25 -27.04 -8.69
N PRO A 12 7.17 -27.81 -8.39
CA PRO A 12 6.98 -29.13 -8.98
C PRO A 12 6.92 -29.05 -10.51
N GLU A 13 7.47 -30.09 -11.20
CA GLU A 13 7.59 -30.15 -12.66
C GLU A 13 6.28 -29.78 -13.38
N LYS A 14 5.16 -30.34 -12.92
CA LYS A 14 3.82 -30.12 -13.51
C LYS A 14 3.31 -28.68 -13.49
N TYR A 15 3.98 -27.78 -12.75
CA TYR A 15 3.58 -26.37 -12.63
C TYR A 15 4.61 -25.40 -13.22
N ARG A 16 5.71 -25.89 -13.80
CA ARG A 16 6.77 -25.04 -14.32
C ARG A 16 6.33 -24.13 -15.47
N ASP A 17 5.32 -24.56 -16.23
CA ASP A 17 4.79 -23.77 -17.34
C ASP A 17 3.87 -22.62 -16.87
N CYS A 18 3.43 -22.63 -15.61
CA CYS A 18 2.51 -21.62 -15.08
C CYS A 18 3.01 -20.88 -13.81
N ILE A 19 4.15 -21.33 -13.24
CA ILE A 19 4.77 -20.68 -12.07
C ILE A 19 6.18 -20.28 -12.41
N ALA A 20 6.49 -18.98 -12.25
CA ALA A 20 7.83 -18.44 -12.40
C ALA A 20 8.35 -17.86 -11.08
N ASP A 21 9.58 -18.21 -10.69
CA ASP A 21 10.27 -17.57 -9.58
C ASP A 21 10.95 -16.28 -10.06
N ALA A 22 10.39 -15.13 -9.67
CA ALA A 22 10.92 -13.82 -9.99
C ALA A 22 11.78 -13.21 -8.84
N ALA A 23 12.20 -13.99 -7.85
CA ALA A 23 12.95 -13.49 -6.69
C ALA A 23 14.29 -12.81 -7.07
N GLN A 24 14.87 -13.17 -8.21
CA GLN A 24 16.11 -12.59 -8.72
C GLN A 24 15.85 -11.46 -9.75
N TYR A 25 14.59 -11.16 -10.07
CA TYR A 25 14.29 -10.07 -10.99
C TYR A 25 14.51 -8.73 -10.29
N ARG A 26 15.29 -7.87 -10.95
CA ARG A 26 15.83 -6.66 -10.32
C ARG A 26 14.79 -5.56 -10.12
N GLU A 27 13.93 -5.36 -11.13
CA GLU A 27 13.00 -4.25 -11.17
C GLU A 27 11.56 -4.73 -10.91
N VAL A 28 11.15 -4.75 -9.65
CA VAL A 28 9.82 -5.24 -9.25
C VAL A 28 8.68 -4.49 -9.96
N ASN A 29 8.86 -3.21 -10.27
CA ASN A 29 7.85 -2.40 -10.95
C ASN A 29 7.49 -2.94 -12.33
N ASP A 30 8.44 -3.53 -13.07
CA ASP A 30 8.17 -4.15 -14.37
C ASP A 30 7.20 -5.34 -14.20
N ILE A 31 7.36 -6.11 -13.11
CA ILE A 31 6.45 -7.22 -12.80
C ILE A 31 5.07 -6.69 -12.44
N LEU A 32 4.97 -5.59 -11.69
CA LEU A 32 3.68 -4.98 -11.34
C LEU A 32 2.88 -4.57 -12.58
N PHE A 33 3.53 -4.07 -13.62
CA PHE A 33 2.83 -3.67 -14.86
C PHE A 33 2.13 -4.82 -15.57
N ILE A 34 2.62 -6.05 -15.44
CA ILE A 34 2.03 -7.25 -16.06
C ILE A 34 1.17 -8.06 -15.07
N THR A 35 1.07 -7.63 -13.81
CA THR A 35 0.30 -8.32 -12.75
C THR A 35 -1.16 -7.90 -12.79
N ASP A 36 -2.11 -8.82 -12.95
CA ASP A 36 -3.54 -8.54 -12.90
C ASP A 36 -4.11 -8.54 -11.49
N LEU A 37 -3.56 -9.38 -10.60
CA LEU A 37 -3.94 -9.49 -9.20
C LEU A 37 -2.68 -9.62 -8.33
N LEU A 38 -2.56 -8.75 -7.32
CA LEU A 38 -1.51 -8.84 -6.31
C LEU A 38 -2.01 -9.60 -5.08
N ILE A 39 -1.31 -10.67 -4.70
CA ILE A 39 -1.49 -11.34 -3.40
C ILE A 39 -0.29 -10.99 -2.55
N THR A 40 -0.51 -10.31 -1.43
CA THR A 40 0.56 -9.86 -0.53
C THR A 40 0.10 -9.94 0.93
N ASP A 41 0.96 -9.50 1.84
CA ASP A 41 0.67 -9.40 3.27
C ASP A 41 0.88 -7.97 3.79
N TYR A 42 2.00 -7.69 4.47
CA TYR A 42 2.29 -6.40 5.12
C TYR A 42 3.27 -5.54 4.30
N SER A 43 3.41 -5.79 3.02
CA SER A 43 4.38 -5.14 2.15
C SER A 43 3.94 -3.74 1.71
N SER A 44 4.89 -2.81 1.64
CA SER A 44 4.67 -1.46 1.08
C SER A 44 4.44 -1.44 -0.43
N ILE A 45 4.62 -2.53 -1.15
CA ILE A 45 4.36 -2.67 -2.60
C ILE A 45 2.92 -2.30 -2.98
N ILE A 46 2.01 -2.31 -2.00
CA ILE A 46 0.61 -1.92 -2.18
C ILE A 46 0.45 -0.46 -2.64
N TYR A 47 1.39 0.41 -2.27
CA TYR A 47 1.34 1.81 -2.69
C TYR A 47 1.55 1.91 -4.20
N GLU A 48 2.63 1.36 -4.73
CA GLU A 48 2.92 1.36 -6.15
C GLU A 48 1.82 0.64 -6.95
N PHE A 49 1.40 -0.56 -6.47
CA PHE A 49 0.39 -1.35 -7.18
C PHE A 49 -0.98 -0.69 -7.18
N SER A 50 -1.35 0.05 -6.13
CA SER A 50 -2.63 0.76 -6.07
C SER A 50 -2.81 1.77 -7.19
N LEU A 51 -1.72 2.41 -7.66
CA LEU A 51 -1.74 3.35 -8.77
C LEU A 51 -2.16 2.72 -10.10
N LEU A 52 -2.01 1.40 -10.24
CA LEU A 52 -2.49 0.64 -11.39
C LEU A 52 -4.00 0.33 -11.33
N ARG A 53 -4.66 0.59 -10.19
CA ARG A 53 -6.09 0.35 -9.96
C ARG A 53 -6.50 -1.10 -10.20
N ARG A 54 -5.59 -2.03 -9.97
CA ARG A 54 -5.82 -3.47 -10.09
C ARG A 54 -6.12 -4.10 -8.73
N PRO A 55 -6.83 -5.24 -8.69
CA PRO A 55 -7.23 -5.87 -7.43
C PRO A 55 -6.06 -6.39 -6.59
N MET A 56 -6.24 -6.35 -5.27
CA MET A 56 -5.30 -6.86 -4.29
C MET A 56 -5.99 -7.76 -3.28
N LEU A 57 -5.32 -8.85 -2.89
CA LEU A 57 -5.71 -9.71 -1.77
C LEU A 57 -4.61 -9.70 -0.71
N PHE A 58 -5.01 -9.63 0.55
CA PHE A 58 -4.12 -9.54 1.70
C PHE A 58 -4.15 -10.82 2.50
N TYR A 59 -3.17 -11.73 2.26
CA TYR A 59 -3.10 -13.00 2.95
C TYR A 59 -2.34 -12.85 4.27
N ALA A 60 -3.07 -12.46 5.32
CA ALA A 60 -2.56 -12.09 6.64
C ALA A 60 -2.92 -13.16 7.70
N PHE A 61 -2.48 -14.41 7.49
CA PHE A 61 -2.80 -15.55 8.37
C PHE A 61 -2.16 -15.42 9.77
N ASP A 62 -1.08 -14.67 9.89
CA ASP A 62 -0.32 -14.44 11.12
C ASP A 62 -0.49 -13.02 11.69
N GLN A 63 -1.54 -12.31 11.28
CA GLN A 63 -1.77 -10.88 11.63
C GLN A 63 -1.63 -10.59 13.13
N ILE A 64 -2.15 -11.48 14.00
CA ILE A 64 -2.06 -11.28 15.46
C ILE A 64 -0.59 -11.29 15.94
N MET A 65 0.22 -12.20 15.40
CA MET A 65 1.64 -12.29 15.74
C MET A 65 2.41 -11.09 15.16
N TYR A 66 2.10 -10.71 13.93
CA TYR A 66 2.75 -9.58 13.27
C TYR A 66 2.49 -8.27 14.04
N VAL A 67 1.24 -7.97 14.39
CA VAL A 67 0.86 -6.78 15.16
C VAL A 67 1.50 -6.78 16.56
N SER A 68 1.62 -7.94 17.21
CA SER A 68 2.26 -8.04 18.54
C SER A 68 3.75 -7.71 18.53
N THR A 69 4.41 -7.81 17.38
CA THR A 69 5.88 -7.60 17.23
C THR A 69 6.23 -6.35 16.42
N ARG A 70 5.36 -5.94 15.52
CA ARG A 70 5.54 -4.80 14.59
C ARG A 70 4.20 -4.12 14.42
N ASP A 71 3.87 -3.22 15.33
CA ASP A 71 2.58 -2.53 15.33
C ASP A 71 2.40 -1.61 14.11
N PHE A 72 1.14 -1.31 13.78
CA PHE A 72 0.75 -0.33 12.78
C PHE A 72 0.27 0.95 13.46
N TYR A 73 0.40 2.09 12.79
CA TYR A 73 -0.14 3.37 13.27
C TYR A 73 -1.68 3.42 13.27
N GLU A 74 -2.31 2.60 12.42
CA GLU A 74 -3.76 2.45 12.29
C GLU A 74 -4.10 0.96 12.23
N PRO A 75 -5.33 0.54 12.55
CA PRO A 75 -5.77 -0.85 12.36
C PRO A 75 -5.50 -1.33 10.93
N TYR A 76 -4.98 -2.54 10.77
CA TYR A 76 -4.61 -3.08 9.47
C TYR A 76 -5.79 -3.09 8.48
N GLU A 77 -6.99 -3.34 8.96
CA GLU A 77 -8.24 -3.32 8.20
C GLU A 77 -8.57 -1.94 7.59
N ASP A 78 -8.05 -0.88 8.21
CA ASP A 78 -8.30 0.51 7.82
C ASP A 78 -7.20 1.08 6.91
N ILE A 79 -6.11 0.30 6.69
CA ILE A 79 -4.99 0.76 5.85
C ILE A 79 -4.85 0.00 4.54
N VAL A 80 -5.51 -1.16 4.37
CA VAL A 80 -5.34 -1.97 3.15
C VAL A 80 -6.49 -1.78 2.16
N PRO A 81 -6.19 -1.64 0.85
CA PRO A 81 -7.19 -1.35 -0.18
C PRO A 81 -7.78 -2.62 -0.82
N GLY A 82 -7.97 -3.70 -0.08
CA GLY A 82 -8.52 -4.93 -0.62
C GLY A 82 -9.05 -5.88 0.45
N ARG A 83 -9.39 -7.10 0.04
CA ARG A 83 -9.91 -8.13 0.94
C ARG A 83 -8.80 -8.76 1.78
N ILE A 84 -8.98 -8.77 3.11
CA ILE A 84 -8.10 -9.46 4.05
C ILE A 84 -8.55 -10.91 4.19
N ILE A 85 -7.60 -11.82 4.11
CA ILE A 85 -7.79 -13.26 4.12
C ILE A 85 -6.85 -13.86 5.16
N LYS A 86 -7.39 -14.69 6.06
CA LYS A 86 -6.63 -15.30 7.15
C LYS A 86 -6.43 -16.82 6.98
N ARG A 87 -7.12 -17.43 6.00
CA ARG A 87 -7.06 -18.87 5.76
C ARG A 87 -6.92 -19.16 4.27
N PHE A 88 -6.21 -20.24 3.96
CA PHE A 88 -5.95 -20.63 2.57
C PHE A 88 -7.21 -20.98 1.78
N ASP A 89 -8.18 -21.64 2.42
CA ASP A 89 -9.47 -21.94 1.77
C ASP A 89 -10.25 -20.68 1.36
N GLN A 90 -10.20 -19.62 2.20
CA GLN A 90 -10.78 -18.31 1.86
C GLN A 90 -10.05 -17.63 0.69
N LEU A 91 -8.72 -17.85 0.57
CA LEU A 91 -7.96 -17.34 -0.56
C LEU A 91 -8.40 -18.00 -1.86
N MET A 92 -8.54 -19.33 -1.85
CA MET A 92 -9.01 -20.06 -3.03
C MET A 92 -10.43 -19.66 -3.41
N GLU A 93 -11.31 -19.50 -2.44
CA GLU A 93 -12.68 -19.01 -2.68
C GLU A 93 -12.71 -17.60 -3.30
N ALA A 94 -11.89 -16.69 -2.79
CA ALA A 94 -11.80 -15.33 -3.31
C ALA A 94 -11.30 -15.29 -4.77
N LEU A 95 -10.35 -16.18 -5.11
CA LEU A 95 -9.85 -16.32 -6.47
C LEU A 95 -10.90 -16.92 -7.43
N GLU A 96 -11.62 -17.94 -6.99
CA GLU A 96 -12.68 -18.59 -7.79
C GLU A 96 -13.86 -17.65 -8.06
N LYS A 97 -14.22 -16.82 -7.08
CA LYS A 97 -15.37 -15.90 -7.17
C LYS A 97 -15.01 -14.49 -7.63
N GLU A 98 -13.74 -14.19 -7.82
CA GLU A 98 -13.20 -12.86 -8.15
C GLU A 98 -13.66 -11.76 -7.15
N GLU A 99 -13.72 -12.12 -5.85
CA GLU A 99 -14.18 -11.23 -4.78
C GLU A 99 -13.00 -10.47 -4.14
N TYR A 100 -12.63 -9.31 -4.68
CA TYR A 100 -11.40 -8.59 -4.31
C TYR A 100 -11.61 -7.30 -3.51
N ASN A 101 -12.85 -6.76 -3.37
CA ASN A 101 -13.16 -5.50 -2.70
C ASN A 101 -12.39 -4.30 -3.28
N THR A 102 -12.46 -4.11 -4.59
CA THR A 102 -11.68 -3.08 -5.33
C THR A 102 -12.16 -1.65 -5.09
N ASP A 103 -13.33 -1.44 -4.53
CA ASP A 103 -13.94 -0.14 -4.19
C ASP A 103 -13.08 0.67 -3.21
N LYS A 104 -12.27 0.01 -2.38
CA LYS A 104 -11.34 0.68 -1.46
C LYS A 104 -10.10 1.28 -2.13
N ILE A 105 -9.77 0.90 -3.36
CA ILE A 105 -8.53 1.33 -4.04
C ILE A 105 -8.50 2.85 -4.24
N GLU A 106 -9.58 3.43 -4.76
CA GLU A 106 -9.65 4.88 -4.99
C GLU A 106 -9.59 5.68 -3.68
N TRP A 107 -10.20 5.20 -2.61
CA TRP A 107 -10.05 5.79 -1.29
C TRP A 107 -8.60 5.73 -0.80
N PHE A 108 -7.93 4.59 -0.97
CA PHE A 108 -6.53 4.40 -0.58
C PHE A 108 -5.60 5.36 -1.33
N ILE A 109 -5.78 5.51 -2.65
CA ILE A 109 -5.01 6.45 -3.47
C ILE A 109 -5.21 7.89 -2.96
N LYS A 110 -6.45 8.32 -2.75
CA LYS A 110 -6.75 9.67 -2.25
C LYS A 110 -6.18 9.93 -0.86
N LYS A 111 -6.15 8.92 0.01
CA LYS A 111 -5.60 9.03 1.37
C LYS A 111 -4.07 9.19 1.34
N ASN A 112 -3.38 8.46 0.46
CA ASN A 112 -1.93 8.31 0.54
C ASN A 112 -1.14 9.13 -0.49
N PHE A 113 -1.78 9.59 -1.57
CA PHE A 113 -1.11 10.33 -2.63
C PHE A 113 -1.71 11.72 -2.80
N ALA A 114 -0.92 12.75 -2.46
CA ALA A 114 -1.30 14.14 -2.73
C ALA A 114 -1.29 14.46 -4.24
N TYR A 115 -0.42 13.80 -4.99
CA TYR A 115 -0.23 13.98 -6.43
C TYR A 115 0.01 12.63 -7.11
N THR A 116 -0.59 12.46 -8.30
CA THR A 116 -0.42 11.26 -9.16
C THR A 116 -0.04 11.65 -10.59
N ASP A 117 0.59 12.80 -10.77
CA ASP A 117 0.90 13.42 -12.07
C ASP A 117 2.33 13.15 -12.58
N GLY A 118 3.09 12.30 -11.89
CA GLY A 118 4.47 11.96 -12.26
C GLY A 118 5.51 13.06 -12.03
N LYS A 119 5.14 14.19 -11.39
CA LYS A 119 6.01 15.35 -11.20
C LYS A 119 6.58 15.49 -9.78
N SER A 120 6.59 14.42 -9.00
CA SER A 120 7.10 14.46 -7.61
C SER A 120 8.59 14.79 -7.56
N THR A 121 9.38 14.28 -8.49
CA THR A 121 10.83 14.57 -8.58
C THR A 121 11.07 16.04 -8.89
N ASP A 122 10.33 16.63 -9.83
CA ASP A 122 10.45 18.04 -10.19
C ASP A 122 10.14 18.91 -8.96
N ARG A 123 9.08 18.61 -8.21
CA ARG A 123 8.75 19.35 -6.97
C ARG A 123 9.84 19.24 -5.91
N VAL A 124 10.47 18.09 -5.77
CA VAL A 124 11.59 17.93 -4.82
C VAL A 124 12.80 18.74 -5.27
N ILE A 125 13.12 18.75 -6.56
CA ILE A 125 14.22 19.56 -7.11
C ILE A 125 13.92 21.04 -6.89
N ASP A 126 12.72 21.51 -7.23
CA ASP A 126 12.29 22.89 -7.03
C ASP A 126 12.34 23.31 -5.55
N LEU A 127 11.99 22.39 -4.64
CA LEU A 127 12.07 22.63 -3.19
C LEU A 127 13.52 22.76 -2.68
N ILE A 128 14.46 21.99 -3.24
CA ILE A 128 15.85 21.93 -2.77
C ILE A 128 16.71 23.02 -3.44
N VAL A 129 16.47 23.30 -4.72
CA VAL A 129 17.33 24.14 -5.56
C VAL A 129 16.64 25.44 -5.98
N GLY A 130 15.31 25.50 -5.86
CA GLY A 130 14.49 26.65 -6.24
C GLY A 130 14.68 27.87 -5.33
N ASP A 131 14.30 29.05 -5.82
CA ASP A 131 14.36 30.30 -5.06
C ASP A 131 13.42 30.25 -3.83
N ASP A 132 13.83 30.92 -2.73
CA ASP A 132 13.11 31.02 -1.44
C ASP A 132 11.60 31.36 -1.53
N LYS A 133 11.15 31.98 -2.63
CA LYS A 133 9.75 32.30 -2.85
C LYS A 133 8.87 31.10 -3.20
N GLU A 134 9.41 30.14 -3.94
CA GLU A 134 8.72 28.89 -4.28
C GLU A 134 8.69 27.93 -3.10
N ILE A 135 9.78 27.83 -2.33
CA ILE A 135 9.86 27.04 -1.11
C ILE A 135 8.74 27.41 -0.13
N LYS A 136 8.45 28.70 0.05
CA LYS A 136 7.36 29.17 0.92
C LYS A 136 5.97 28.76 0.42
N LYS A 137 5.76 28.65 -0.87
CA LYS A 137 4.49 28.23 -1.47
C LYS A 137 4.20 26.75 -1.22
N TYR A 138 5.21 25.89 -1.38
CA TYR A 138 5.07 24.45 -1.12
C TYR A 138 4.98 24.14 0.38
N SER A 139 5.75 24.81 1.23
CA SER A 139 5.70 24.62 2.68
C SER A 139 4.34 25.00 3.29
N ALA A 140 3.72 26.10 2.82
CA ALA A 140 2.41 26.53 3.31
C ALA A 140 1.28 25.58 2.87
N ALA A 141 1.29 25.10 1.62
CA ALA A 141 0.29 24.17 1.11
C ALA A 141 0.39 22.77 1.72
N SER A 142 1.63 22.26 1.88
CA SER A 142 1.84 20.94 2.50
C SER A 142 1.60 20.96 4.02
N MET A 143 1.92 22.04 4.73
CA MET A 143 1.57 22.20 6.15
C MET A 143 0.05 22.26 6.37
N GLN A 144 -0.69 22.98 5.52
CA GLN A 144 -2.15 23.02 5.62
C GLN A 144 -2.78 21.65 5.33
N GLY A 145 -2.28 20.94 4.32
CA GLY A 145 -2.74 19.57 4.02
C GLY A 145 -2.42 18.57 5.13
N ALA A 146 -1.22 18.61 5.69
CA ALA A 146 -0.80 17.77 6.80
C ALA A 146 -1.57 18.06 8.09
N LEU A 147 -1.79 19.36 8.42
CA LEU A 147 -2.60 19.78 9.57
C LEU A 147 -4.07 19.38 9.42
N ALA A 148 -4.65 19.49 8.22
CA ALA A 148 -6.01 19.04 7.96
C ALA A 148 -6.14 17.52 8.07
N ALA A 149 -5.16 16.74 7.60
CA ALA A 149 -5.12 15.30 7.74
C ALA A 149 -5.00 14.86 9.21
N VAL A 150 -4.14 15.54 9.99
CA VAL A 150 -3.97 15.27 11.43
C VAL A 150 -5.23 15.64 12.21
N SER A 151 -5.86 16.79 11.98
CA SER A 151 -7.09 17.17 12.69
C SER A 151 -8.28 16.26 12.35
N ASN A 152 -8.36 15.73 11.13
CA ASN A 152 -9.39 14.76 10.74
C ASN A 152 -9.15 13.36 11.35
N ASN A 153 -7.90 12.96 11.55
CA ASN A 153 -7.56 11.65 12.11
C ASN A 153 -7.59 11.61 13.65
N PHE A 154 -7.38 12.74 14.33
CA PHE A 154 -7.35 12.79 15.79
C PHE A 154 -8.62 13.33 16.46
N GLY A 155 -9.72 13.54 15.69
CA GLY A 155 -11.06 13.78 16.26
C GLY A 155 -11.08 14.72 17.46
N MET A 156 -10.38 15.86 17.41
CA MET A 156 -10.50 16.89 18.45
C MET A 156 -11.84 17.61 18.29
N ASN A 157 -12.92 16.90 18.55
CA ASN A 157 -14.19 17.51 18.92
C ASN A 157 -14.02 18.06 20.34
N GLY A 158 -13.84 19.38 20.41
CA GLY A 158 -13.86 20.07 21.69
C GLY A 158 -15.21 19.90 22.35
N GLU A 159 -15.33 18.92 23.24
CA GLU A 159 -16.38 18.96 24.25
C GLU A 159 -15.93 19.93 25.35
N HIS A 160 -16.59 21.07 25.33
CA HIS A 160 -16.68 21.96 26.49
C HIS A 160 -17.13 21.15 27.69
N VAL A 161 -16.27 21.00 28.67
CA VAL A 161 -16.68 20.68 30.03
C VAL A 161 -16.76 21.98 30.78
N ASP A 162 -17.95 22.58 30.80
CA ASP A 162 -18.37 23.49 31.84
C ASP A 162 -18.61 22.69 33.14
N LYS A 163 -17.76 22.89 34.11
CA LYS A 163 -18.09 23.14 35.52
C LYS A 163 -16.86 23.21 36.38
#